data_5ee325abdd7c5aefdaf676257e125851
#
_entry.id   5ee325abdd7c5aefdaf676257e125851
#
_cell.length_a   1.000
_cell.length_b   1.000
_cell.length_c   1.000
_cell.angle_alpha   90.00
_cell.angle_beta   90.00
_cell.angle_gamma   90.00
#
_symmetry.space_group_name_H-M   'P 1'
#
loop_
_entity.id
_entity.type
_entity.pdbx_description
1 polymer ?
#
loop_
_entity_poly.entity_id
_entity_poly.type
_entity_poly.pdbx_seq_one_letter_code
_entity_poly.pdbx_strand_id
1 'polypeptide(L)'
;MSDEAFESPPKTQASSSAKSQRIEEYASAFSEFPVLETRVANVLRSLPEEVIEDFAADSTFAMRLEDYQPGKGSKMFMPLPSSGREVSRCVVLRKKLDRAPEDFALYIIAHEFAHAFLRNGGWGEITDKEEAADALALSWGYPKPKLRWF
;
A
#
# COMPACT_ATOMS: atom_id res chain seq x y z
N MET A 1 -17.77 -17.85 38.49
CA MET A 1 -17.36 -17.81 37.96
C MET A 1 -17.07 -17.59 37.00
N SER A 2 -16.92 -17.33 36.74
CA SER A 2 -16.75 -17.10 35.71
C SER A 2 -15.89 -17.33 35.08
N ASP A 3 -15.47 -17.71 34.79
CA ASP A 3 -14.61 -17.86 34.15
C ASP A 3 -14.60 -17.80 33.04
N GLU A 4 -15.23 -17.87 32.63
CA GLU A 4 -15.24 -17.70 31.55
C GLU A 4 -14.65 -16.82 31.01
N ALA A 5 -14.42 -16.24 31.37
CA ALA A 5 -13.75 -15.28 30.80
C ALA A 5 -12.48 -15.59 30.29
N PHE A 6 -12.09 -16.50 30.42
CA PHE A 6 -10.97 -16.70 29.99
C PHE A 6 -10.82 -17.40 28.96
N GLU A 7 -11.31 -17.46 28.20
CA GLU A 7 -11.11 -18.05 27.10
C GLU A 7 -10.14 -17.60 26.27
N SER A 8 -9.80 -18.26 25.23
CA SER A 8 -8.80 -17.81 24.28
C SER A 8 -9.28 -16.59 23.62
N PRO A 9 -8.40 -15.72 23.19
CA PRO A 9 -8.80 -14.53 22.47
C PRO A 9 -9.54 -14.90 21.21
N PRO A 10 -10.47 -14.08 20.80
CA PRO A 10 -11.17 -14.33 19.56
C PRO A 10 -10.22 -14.35 18.38
N LYS A 11 -10.59 -15.08 17.37
CA LYS A 11 -9.78 -15.12 16.17
C LYS A 11 -9.58 -13.76 15.57
N THR A 12 -10.60 -12.92 15.61
CA THR A 12 -10.46 -11.58 15.05
C THR A 12 -9.38 -10.79 15.76
N GLN A 13 -9.24 -11.00 17.05
CA GLN A 13 -8.23 -10.30 17.81
C GLN A 13 -6.85 -10.75 17.40
N ALA A 14 -6.67 -12.04 17.22
CA ALA A 14 -5.39 -12.57 16.78
C ALA A 14 -5.06 -12.09 15.37
N SER A 15 -6.05 -12.04 14.49
CA SER A 15 -5.84 -11.53 13.15
C SER A 15 -5.47 -10.07 13.15
N SER A 16 -6.11 -9.29 14.02
CA SER A 16 -5.80 -7.88 14.13
C SER A 16 -4.38 -7.65 14.56
N SER A 17 -3.90 -8.46 15.48
CA SER A 17 -2.54 -8.33 15.96
C SER A 17 -1.56 -8.65 14.85
N ALA A 18 -1.80 -9.71 14.11
CA ALA A 18 -0.93 -10.07 12.99
C ALA A 18 -0.98 -9.00 11.92
N LYS A 19 -2.15 -8.45 11.64
CA LYS A 19 -2.29 -7.40 10.67
C LYS A 19 -1.51 -6.15 11.09
N SER A 20 -1.60 -5.77 12.35
CA SER A 20 -0.88 -4.62 12.85
C SER A 20 0.62 -4.80 12.69
N GLN A 21 1.10 -5.98 12.99
CA GLN A 21 2.51 -6.25 12.89
C GLN A 21 2.99 -6.16 11.45
N ARG A 22 2.21 -6.68 10.51
CA ARG A 22 2.57 -6.58 9.10
C ARG A 22 2.56 -5.15 8.61
N ILE A 23 1.58 -4.37 9.07
CA ILE A 23 1.50 -2.97 8.69
C ILE A 23 2.74 -2.23 9.17
N GLU A 24 3.17 -2.50 10.39
CA GLU A 24 4.37 -1.86 10.90
C GLU A 24 5.59 -2.26 10.10
N GLU A 25 5.68 -3.51 9.72
CA GLU A 25 6.80 -3.97 8.92
C GLU A 25 6.83 -3.27 7.57
N TYR A 26 5.67 -3.18 6.92
CA TYR A 26 5.63 -2.51 5.62
C TYR A 26 5.97 -1.03 5.76
N ALA A 27 5.40 -0.38 6.76
CA ALA A 27 5.62 1.07 6.91
C ALA A 27 7.05 1.39 7.30
N SER A 28 7.76 0.45 7.90
CA SER A 28 9.12 0.71 8.34
C SER A 28 10.06 1.03 7.19
N ALA A 29 9.71 0.67 5.96
CA ALA A 29 10.50 1.04 4.81
C ALA A 29 10.61 2.56 4.67
N PHE A 30 9.70 3.31 5.30
CA PHE A 30 9.67 4.77 5.19
C PHE A 30 10.00 5.44 6.50
N SER A 31 10.76 4.76 7.37
CA SER A 31 10.98 5.28 8.72
C SER A 31 11.81 6.55 8.74
N GLU A 32 12.57 6.84 7.69
CA GLU A 32 13.30 8.09 7.62
C GLU A 32 12.38 9.29 7.41
N PHE A 33 11.15 9.06 7.04
CA PHE A 33 10.19 10.12 6.77
C PHE A 33 8.95 9.85 7.59
N PRO A 34 8.92 10.34 8.84
CA PRO A 34 7.87 9.94 9.79
C PRO A 34 6.44 10.24 9.33
N VAL A 35 6.25 11.36 8.63
CA VAL A 35 4.90 11.68 8.17
C VAL A 35 4.48 10.69 7.11
N LEU A 36 5.40 10.37 6.18
CA LEU A 36 5.09 9.39 5.14
C LEU A 36 4.85 8.03 5.77
N GLU A 37 5.68 7.65 6.73
CA GLU A 37 5.50 6.37 7.40
C GLU A 37 4.11 6.26 8.02
N THR A 38 3.69 7.33 8.70
CA THR A 38 2.36 7.35 9.31
C THR A 38 1.26 7.27 8.26
N ARG A 39 1.45 7.98 7.15
CA ARG A 39 0.45 7.96 6.08
C ARG A 39 0.32 6.57 5.47
N VAL A 40 1.45 5.90 5.24
CA VAL A 40 1.42 4.54 4.72
C VAL A 40 0.70 3.61 5.69
N ALA A 41 1.03 3.71 6.97
CA ALA A 41 0.38 2.86 7.96
C ALA A 41 -1.11 3.11 8.02
N ASN A 42 -1.53 4.38 7.92
CA ASN A 42 -2.94 4.70 7.97
C ASN A 42 -3.70 4.14 6.77
N VAL A 43 -3.12 4.23 5.58
CA VAL A 43 -3.77 3.66 4.42
C VAL A 43 -3.86 2.14 4.58
N LEU A 44 -2.79 1.50 5.00
CA LEU A 44 -2.81 0.05 5.16
C LEU A 44 -3.86 -0.40 6.16
N ARG A 45 -4.01 0.36 7.26
CA ARG A 45 -5.01 -0.01 8.26
C ARG A 45 -6.42 0.05 7.73
N SER A 46 -6.64 0.93 6.75
CA SER A 46 -7.99 1.12 6.22
C SER A 46 -8.32 0.15 5.10
N LEU A 47 -7.35 -0.60 4.61
CA LEU A 47 -7.61 -1.51 3.50
C LEU A 47 -8.36 -2.74 3.98
N PRO A 48 -9.16 -3.36 3.10
CA PRO A 48 -9.82 -4.61 3.47
C PRO A 48 -8.79 -5.65 3.87
N GLU A 49 -9.19 -6.50 4.78
CA GLU A 49 -8.28 -7.52 5.28
C GLU A 49 -7.78 -8.43 4.18
N GLU A 50 -8.63 -8.72 3.20
CA GLU A 50 -8.23 -9.58 2.11
C GLU A 50 -7.07 -8.98 1.30
N VAL A 51 -6.98 -7.65 1.24
CA VAL A 51 -5.89 -7.01 0.53
C VAL A 51 -4.58 -7.23 1.27
N ILE A 52 -4.61 -7.02 2.59
CA ILE A 52 -3.42 -7.23 3.39
C ILE A 52 -2.98 -8.69 3.34
N GLU A 53 -3.94 -9.60 3.37
CA GLU A 53 -3.62 -11.02 3.29
C GLU A 53 -3.02 -11.37 1.95
N ASP A 54 -3.51 -10.77 0.88
CA ASP A 54 -2.97 -11.00 -0.43
C ASP A 54 -1.51 -10.55 -0.51
N PHE A 55 -1.21 -9.37 0.02
CA PHE A 55 0.15 -8.89 0.04
C PHE A 55 1.04 -9.80 0.87
N ALA A 56 0.54 -10.21 2.02
CA ALA A 56 1.33 -11.02 2.92
C ALA A 56 1.64 -12.41 2.37
N ALA A 57 0.73 -12.93 1.56
CA ALA A 57 0.92 -14.26 1.00
C ALA A 57 1.87 -14.28 -0.19
N ASP A 58 2.24 -13.10 -0.69
CA ASP A 58 3.05 -13.01 -1.90
C ASP A 58 4.46 -12.57 -1.56
N SER A 59 5.42 -13.45 -1.72
CA SER A 59 6.79 -13.12 -1.38
C SER A 59 7.39 -12.07 -2.31
N THR A 60 6.74 -11.78 -3.44
CA THR A 60 7.25 -10.75 -4.34
C THR A 60 6.76 -9.35 -3.98
N PHE A 61 5.82 -9.25 -3.02
CA PHE A 61 5.34 -7.93 -2.61
C PHE A 61 6.39 -7.25 -1.76
N ALA A 62 6.68 -6.00 -2.09
CA ALA A 62 7.67 -5.23 -1.35
C ALA A 62 7.31 -3.76 -1.43
N MET A 63 7.81 -2.99 -0.49
CA MET A 63 7.64 -1.56 -0.47
C MET A 63 8.99 -0.90 -0.39
N ARG A 64 9.16 0.16 -1.13
CA ARG A 64 10.43 0.87 -1.17
C ARG A 64 10.22 2.36 -1.27
N LEU A 65 11.14 3.08 -0.66
CA LEU A 65 11.23 4.52 -0.87
C LEU A 65 12.01 4.75 -2.15
N GLU A 66 11.55 5.70 -2.95
CA GLU A 66 12.23 6.02 -4.18
C GLU A 66 13.62 6.58 -3.89
N ASP A 67 14.63 6.03 -4.54
CA ASP A 67 15.99 6.45 -4.35
C ASP A 67 16.37 7.41 -5.45
N TYR A 68 16.22 8.69 -5.20
CA TYR A 68 16.54 9.72 -6.17
C TYR A 68 17.74 10.51 -5.70
N GLN A 69 18.76 10.60 -6.54
CA GLN A 69 19.94 11.38 -6.22
C GLN A 69 20.04 12.52 -7.18
N PRO A 70 20.01 13.75 -6.68
CA PRO A 70 20.12 14.90 -7.57
C PRO A 70 21.41 14.83 -8.36
N GLY A 71 21.34 15.18 -9.63
CA GLY A 71 22.49 15.17 -10.49
C GLY A 71 22.75 13.85 -11.16
N LYS A 72 22.20 12.78 -10.67
CA LYS A 72 22.38 11.48 -11.26
C LYS A 72 21.10 10.95 -11.88
N GLY A 73 20.06 11.70 -11.83
CA GLY A 73 18.80 11.27 -12.34
C GLY A 73 18.20 10.22 -11.44
N SER A 74 17.02 9.82 -11.79
CA SER A 74 16.33 8.83 -11.02
C SER A 74 16.79 7.48 -11.51
N LYS A 75 17.46 6.76 -10.66
CA LYS A 75 17.83 5.44 -11.00
C LYS A 75 17.00 4.48 -10.30
N MET A 76 15.75 4.55 -10.56
CA MET A 76 14.89 3.67 -9.94
C MET A 76 14.97 2.35 -10.56
N PHE A 77 15.38 1.38 -9.85
CA PHE A 77 15.35 0.06 -10.28
C PHE A 77 14.03 -0.48 -9.88
N MET A 78 13.05 -0.30 -10.68
CA MET A 78 11.84 -1.01 -10.49
C MET A 78 11.95 -2.26 -11.29
N PRO A 79 11.84 -3.41 -10.67
CA PRO A 79 11.80 -4.60 -11.47
C PRO A 79 10.56 -4.53 -12.32
N LEU A 80 10.73 -4.51 -13.60
CA LEU A 80 9.61 -4.49 -14.50
C LEU A 80 8.88 -5.81 -14.40
N PRO A 81 7.57 -5.78 -14.49
CA PRO A 81 6.83 -7.04 -14.49
C PRO A 81 7.26 -7.85 -15.68
N SER A 82 7.63 -9.07 -15.46
CA SER A 82 7.96 -9.90 -16.56
C SER A 82 6.70 -10.47 -17.10
N SER A 83 6.53 -10.40 -18.38
CA SER A 83 5.33 -10.86 -18.97
C SER A 83 5.23 -12.35 -18.81
N GLY A 84 4.12 -12.80 -18.39
CA GLY A 84 3.82 -14.19 -18.31
C GLY A 84 4.43 -14.91 -17.16
N ARG A 85 5.13 -14.18 -16.28
CA ARG A 85 5.70 -14.86 -15.18
C ARG A 85 5.31 -14.17 -13.94
N GLU A 86 6.13 -14.25 -12.96
CA GLU A 86 5.88 -13.58 -11.75
C GLU A 86 5.98 -12.13 -11.97
N VAL A 87 4.99 -11.41 -11.61
CA VAL A 87 4.96 -9.97 -11.70
C VAL A 87 5.45 -9.42 -10.39
N SER A 88 6.46 -8.60 -10.45
CA SER A 88 6.96 -7.96 -9.25
C SER A 88 5.92 -7.00 -8.72
N ARG A 89 5.60 -7.11 -7.45
CA ARG A 89 4.61 -6.25 -6.82
C ARG A 89 5.29 -5.29 -5.87
N CYS A 90 6.20 -4.52 -6.40
CA CYS A 90 6.94 -3.57 -5.59
C CYS A 90 6.26 -2.22 -5.63
N VAL A 91 5.88 -1.72 -4.47
CA VAL A 91 5.28 -0.40 -4.35
C VAL A 91 6.40 0.57 -4.03
N VAL A 92 6.60 1.54 -4.91
CA VAL A 92 7.65 2.54 -4.73
C VAL A 92 6.99 3.87 -4.49
N LEU A 93 7.31 4.48 -3.35
CA LEU A 93 6.72 5.76 -2.98
C LEU A 93 7.80 6.82 -2.90
N ARG A 94 7.46 8.02 -3.32
CA ARG A 94 8.40 9.11 -3.32
C ARG A 94 8.44 9.81 -1.99
N LYS A 95 9.64 10.23 -1.58
CA LYS A 95 9.78 10.89 -0.30
C LYS A 95 9.01 12.21 -0.24
N LYS A 96 8.72 12.82 -1.38
CA LYS A 96 7.96 14.06 -1.36
C LYS A 96 6.55 13.87 -0.81
N LEU A 97 6.08 12.62 -0.74
CA LEU A 97 4.78 12.37 -0.14
C LEU A 97 4.78 12.61 1.36
N ASP A 98 5.95 12.78 1.97
CA ASP A 98 6.05 13.17 3.36
C ASP A 98 5.57 14.59 3.58
N ARG A 99 5.72 15.46 2.58
CA ARG A 99 5.36 16.86 2.68
C ARG A 99 4.14 17.24 1.89
N ALA A 100 3.64 16.35 1.05
CA ALA A 100 2.50 16.67 0.21
C ALA A 100 1.25 16.89 1.05
N PRO A 101 0.25 17.55 0.48
CA PRO A 101 -1.04 17.64 1.17
C PRO A 101 -1.54 16.24 1.49
N GLU A 102 -2.19 16.14 2.64
CA GLU A 102 -2.54 14.81 3.15
C GLU A 102 -3.43 14.04 2.19
N ASP A 103 -4.48 14.69 1.68
CA ASP A 103 -5.41 13.98 0.81
C ASP A 103 -4.74 13.52 -0.47
N PHE A 104 -3.82 14.33 -1.01
CA PHE A 104 -3.10 13.92 -2.20
C PHE A 104 -2.19 12.73 -1.90
N ALA A 105 -1.47 12.80 -0.78
CA ALA A 105 -0.55 11.72 -0.42
C ALA A 105 -1.30 10.43 -0.19
N LEU A 106 -2.40 10.48 0.53
CA LEU A 106 -3.17 9.28 0.81
C LEU A 106 -3.73 8.67 -0.47
N TYR A 107 -4.18 9.53 -1.40
CA TYR A 107 -4.66 9.03 -2.68
C TYR A 107 -3.54 8.31 -3.44
N ILE A 108 -2.36 8.92 -3.52
CA ILE A 108 -1.25 8.30 -4.26
C ILE A 108 -0.87 6.97 -3.63
N ILE A 109 -0.79 6.93 -2.30
CA ILE A 109 -0.41 5.70 -1.62
C ILE A 109 -1.45 4.61 -1.91
N ALA A 110 -2.72 4.95 -1.81
CA ALA A 110 -3.78 3.97 -2.07
C ALA A 110 -3.77 3.53 -3.53
N HIS A 111 -3.52 4.47 -4.45
CA HIS A 111 -3.45 4.16 -5.86
C HIS A 111 -2.36 3.14 -6.16
N GLU A 112 -1.18 3.32 -5.52
CA GLU A 112 -0.10 2.39 -5.73
C GLU A 112 -0.40 1.02 -5.13
N PHE A 113 -1.06 0.99 -3.97
CA PHE A 113 -1.47 -0.29 -3.42
C PHE A 113 -2.52 -0.95 -4.29
N ALA A 114 -3.38 -0.15 -4.93
CA ALA A 114 -4.36 -0.72 -5.84
C ALA A 114 -3.68 -1.38 -7.03
N HIS A 115 -2.67 -0.73 -7.60
CA HIS A 115 -1.90 -1.36 -8.66
C HIS A 115 -1.31 -2.69 -8.21
N ALA A 116 -0.76 -2.72 -7.00
CA ALA A 116 -0.16 -3.94 -6.49
C ALA A 116 -1.20 -5.03 -6.31
N PHE A 117 -2.35 -4.68 -5.76
CA PHE A 117 -3.39 -5.67 -5.55
C PHE A 117 -3.91 -6.22 -6.87
N LEU A 118 -4.04 -5.35 -7.87
CA LEU A 118 -4.53 -5.76 -9.18
C LEU A 118 -3.44 -6.34 -10.07
N ARG A 119 -2.23 -6.40 -9.57
CA ARG A 119 -1.07 -6.90 -10.32
C ARG A 119 -0.92 -6.19 -11.64
N ASN A 120 -1.13 -4.87 -11.59
CA ASN A 120 -1.05 -3.98 -12.74
C ASN A 120 -2.04 -4.34 -13.84
N GLY A 121 -3.16 -4.95 -13.45
CA GLY A 121 -4.20 -5.29 -14.40
C GLY A 121 -5.42 -4.41 -14.22
N GLY A 122 -6.49 -4.81 -14.87
CA GLY A 122 -7.76 -4.11 -14.76
C GLY A 122 -8.55 -4.56 -13.56
N TRP A 123 -9.73 -4.00 -13.41
CA TRP A 123 -10.61 -4.32 -12.30
C TRP A 123 -12.03 -4.44 -12.85
N GLY A 124 -12.57 -5.65 -12.86
CA GLY A 124 -13.88 -5.89 -13.42
C GLY A 124 -13.90 -5.54 -14.89
N GLU A 125 -14.78 -4.67 -15.28
CA GLU A 125 -14.87 -4.26 -16.67
C GLU A 125 -13.93 -3.12 -17.02
N ILE A 126 -13.23 -2.58 -16.05
CA ILE A 126 -12.28 -1.50 -16.29
C ILE A 126 -10.97 -2.13 -16.74
N THR A 127 -10.64 -1.96 -18.00
CA THR A 127 -9.45 -2.60 -18.54
C THR A 127 -8.20 -1.73 -18.47
N ASP A 128 -8.37 -0.42 -18.41
CA ASP A 128 -7.22 0.46 -18.28
C ASP A 128 -6.70 0.39 -16.85
N LYS A 129 -5.42 0.08 -16.70
CA LYS A 129 -4.87 -0.18 -15.36
C LYS A 129 -4.87 1.06 -14.48
N GLU A 130 -4.68 2.25 -15.06
CA GLU A 130 -4.70 3.45 -14.25
C GLU A 130 -6.11 3.78 -13.76
N GLU A 131 -7.10 3.62 -14.64
CA GLU A 131 -8.48 3.83 -14.23
C GLU A 131 -8.90 2.80 -13.21
N ALA A 132 -8.43 1.56 -13.38
CA ALA A 132 -8.78 0.50 -12.44
C ALA A 132 -8.21 0.80 -11.06
N ALA A 133 -6.96 1.25 -11.01
CA ALA A 133 -6.35 1.59 -9.73
C ALA A 133 -7.06 2.76 -9.07
N ASP A 134 -7.44 3.77 -9.87
CA ASP A 134 -8.17 4.91 -9.31
C ASP A 134 -9.53 4.47 -8.78
N ALA A 135 -10.23 3.62 -9.51
CA ALA A 135 -11.55 3.17 -9.07
C ALA A 135 -11.46 2.33 -7.80
N LEU A 136 -10.44 1.49 -7.72
CA LEU A 136 -10.28 0.67 -6.53
C LEU A 136 -9.89 1.52 -5.33
N ALA A 137 -8.97 2.47 -5.52
CA ALA A 137 -8.59 3.38 -4.44
C ALA A 137 -9.80 4.16 -3.95
N LEU A 138 -10.65 4.61 -4.88
CA LEU A 138 -11.86 5.31 -4.50
C LEU A 138 -12.77 4.41 -3.67
N SER A 139 -12.89 3.15 -4.05
CA SER A 139 -13.73 2.22 -3.28
C SER A 139 -13.19 2.02 -1.87
N TRP A 140 -11.90 2.22 -1.68
CA TRP A 140 -11.29 2.13 -0.34
C TRP A 140 -11.41 3.44 0.43
N GLY A 141 -11.96 4.49 -0.18
CA GLY A 141 -12.15 5.76 0.50
C GLY A 141 -11.14 6.84 0.16
N TYR A 142 -10.40 6.67 -0.92
CA TYR A 142 -9.35 7.61 -1.30
C TYR A 142 -9.60 8.17 -2.69
N PRO A 143 -10.45 9.19 -2.79
CA PRO A 143 -10.75 9.77 -4.10
C PRO A 143 -9.58 10.58 -4.63
N LYS A 144 -9.51 10.66 -5.94
CA LYS A 144 -8.49 11.47 -6.59
C LYS A 144 -8.77 12.94 -6.32
N PRO A 145 -7.81 13.68 -5.78
CA PRO A 145 -8.04 15.08 -5.50
C PRO A 145 -8.22 15.88 -6.78
N LYS A 146 -8.99 16.95 -6.69
CA LYS A 146 -9.23 17.80 -7.85
C LYS A 146 -8.01 18.58 -8.25
N LEU A 147 -7.24 19.03 -7.26
CA LEU A 147 -6.05 19.81 -7.54
C LEU A 147 -4.84 18.88 -7.50
N ARG A 148 -3.98 19.07 -8.46
CA ARG A 148 -2.75 18.30 -8.49
C ARG A 148 -1.69 19.04 -7.71
N TRP A 149 -0.86 18.30 -7.06
CA TRP A 149 0.28 18.83 -6.35
C TRP A 149 1.54 18.21 -6.91
N PHE A 150 2.45 19.04 -7.34
CA PHE A 150 3.70 18.55 -7.87
C PHE A 150 4.87 19.32 -7.30
#